data_703a45031a2d60112fed62fa94dcaa37
#
_entry.id   703a45031a2d60112fed62fa94dcaa37
#
_cell.length_a   1.000
_cell.length_b   1.000
_cell.length_c   1.000
_cell.angle_alpha   90.00
_cell.angle_beta   90.00
_cell.angle_gamma   90.00
#
_symmetry.space_group_name_H-M   'P 1'
#
loop_
_entity.id
_entity.type
_entity.pdbx_description
1 polymer ?
#
loop_
_entity_poly.entity_id
_entity_poly.type
_entity_poly.pdbx_seq_one_letter_code
_entity_poly.pdbx_strand_id
1 'polypeptide(L)'
;MAARDGHVRVLPLHVANKIAAGEVVERPASVVKELVENALDAGARAIRIAVAQGGRKLVSVQDDGCGMTREDAVLSLERQATSKILDVDDIEAIDTLGFRGEAIPSIASVSRFTLVTRRHDADEGTRLTVNAGQLVEVAAAGCPPGTLVEVRDLFCNVPARRKFLRAAVTEENHIKQIFTVHALAHPAVAFSLTVDGRELYRLAAAAHTEDRVRDLFGADFADDLLPVDGRDGAVAVAGYIERPNLNTPTRRDQYVFINGRPATAPSIAYALKEAYPKRPGETRPAAILFLTLPPASVDVNVHPTKREVRFRDNVSVKNAIQRAITAALTGGLRSCDLPDSPSPLSTLNSQLSTPPSQLSTLNSQLSTLPTPPPTPLSTLNSQFSTHNSPSPAPVQVEFAAAPDSTASKPWQWFKYLAQTTTGYLLIETDAGLVTIHPRAARERIAYERLLGRIPSDATTRQPLLIPETCRLAPADFARLQAALPVLAEMGFTIEPFGQDTFKIDAVPQLLGKLAPAAILATIARDLAEGGTARSGARWREELIAKSIARSYAGTATAMTEAGARQLVEELCACKMPYVDPRGKPNLIFTSTRELARKFARD
;
A
#
# COMPACT_ATOMS: atom_id res chain seq x y z
N MET A 1 29.73 -31.37 0.93
CA MET A 1 29.98 -30.14 0.13
C MET A 1 31.48 -29.92 0.10
N ALA A 2 32.12 -30.08 -1.07
CA ALA A 2 33.56 -29.86 -1.21
C ALA A 2 33.85 -28.37 -1.04
N ALA A 3 34.88 -28.05 -0.24
CA ALA A 3 35.41 -26.71 -0.07
C ALA A 3 35.80 -26.16 -1.46
N ARG A 4 35.20 -25.05 -1.87
CA ARG A 4 35.56 -24.37 -3.11
C ARG A 4 36.84 -23.58 -2.83
N ASP A 5 37.90 -23.92 -3.54
CA ASP A 5 39.17 -23.16 -3.53
C ASP A 5 38.84 -21.68 -3.82
N GLY A 6 39.33 -20.78 -2.96
CA GLY A 6 38.99 -19.36 -2.90
C GLY A 6 39.56 -18.50 -4.02
N HIS A 7 39.46 -18.90 -5.29
CA HIS A 7 39.87 -18.09 -6.42
C HIS A 7 38.69 -17.26 -6.99
N VAL A 8 38.90 -15.96 -7.12
CA VAL A 8 37.99 -15.05 -7.84
C VAL A 8 37.91 -15.48 -9.31
N ARG A 9 36.70 -15.69 -9.84
CA ARG A 9 36.48 -16.11 -11.24
C ARG A 9 35.45 -15.18 -11.89
N VAL A 10 35.65 -14.90 -13.17
CA VAL A 10 34.63 -14.23 -13.99
C VAL A 10 33.45 -15.17 -14.15
N LEU A 11 32.26 -14.71 -13.82
CA LEU A 11 31.04 -15.49 -13.95
C LEU A 11 30.68 -15.65 -15.44
N PRO A 12 30.19 -16.84 -15.84
CA PRO A 12 29.60 -16.99 -17.16
C PRO A 12 28.46 -15.98 -17.37
N LEU A 13 28.34 -15.44 -18.57
CA LEU A 13 27.42 -14.36 -18.91
C LEU A 13 25.96 -14.66 -18.48
N HIS A 14 25.51 -15.91 -18.68
CA HIS A 14 24.17 -16.34 -18.29
C HIS A 14 23.95 -16.35 -16.77
N VAL A 15 24.99 -16.54 -15.96
CA VAL A 15 24.93 -16.47 -14.48
C VAL A 15 24.95 -15.00 -14.04
N ALA A 16 25.84 -14.19 -14.61
CA ALA A 16 25.90 -12.76 -14.37
C ALA A 16 24.55 -12.08 -14.71
N ASN A 17 23.92 -12.50 -15.83
CA ASN A 17 22.61 -12.01 -16.25
C ASN A 17 21.50 -12.35 -15.25
N LYS A 18 21.51 -13.56 -14.67
CA LYS A 18 20.53 -13.96 -13.65
C LYS A 18 20.71 -13.21 -12.32
N ILE A 19 21.95 -12.86 -11.94
CA ILE A 19 22.25 -12.10 -10.75
C ILE A 19 21.75 -10.66 -10.92
N ALA A 20 22.15 -10.00 -12.01
CA ALA A 20 21.76 -8.62 -12.28
C ALA A 20 20.25 -8.47 -12.57
N ALA A 21 19.62 -9.47 -13.24
CA ALA A 21 18.15 -9.50 -13.33
C ALA A 21 17.49 -9.48 -11.95
N GLY A 22 18.20 -9.89 -10.91
CA GLY A 22 17.71 -9.86 -9.55
C GLY A 22 17.66 -8.52 -8.89
N GLU A 23 18.47 -7.62 -9.33
CA GLU A 23 18.51 -6.25 -8.83
C GLU A 23 17.47 -5.38 -9.51
N VAL A 24 17.12 -5.71 -10.77
CA VAL A 24 16.14 -4.95 -11.58
C VAL A 24 14.73 -5.53 -11.45
N VAL A 25 14.59 -6.87 -11.44
CA VAL A 25 13.30 -7.57 -11.43
C VAL A 25 13.14 -8.37 -10.15
N GLU A 26 12.50 -7.79 -9.15
CA GLU A 26 12.15 -8.48 -7.90
C GLU A 26 10.81 -9.24 -8.00
N ARG A 27 9.83 -8.67 -8.69
CA ARG A 27 8.44 -9.13 -8.73
C ARG A 27 7.71 -8.70 -10.00
N PRO A 28 6.51 -9.23 -10.29
CA PRO A 28 5.71 -8.84 -11.45
C PRO A 28 5.44 -7.33 -11.54
N ALA A 29 5.19 -6.66 -10.41
CA ALA A 29 4.96 -5.22 -10.38
C ALA A 29 6.20 -4.41 -10.84
N SER A 30 7.43 -4.92 -10.61
CA SER A 30 8.65 -4.29 -11.13
C SER A 30 8.71 -4.38 -12.66
N VAL A 31 8.27 -5.50 -13.24
CA VAL A 31 8.17 -5.64 -14.70
C VAL A 31 7.18 -4.65 -15.28
N VAL A 32 5.97 -4.56 -14.70
CA VAL A 32 4.95 -3.59 -15.15
C VAL A 32 5.50 -2.17 -15.08
N LYS A 33 6.17 -1.81 -13.97
CA LYS A 33 6.78 -0.49 -13.79
C LYS A 33 7.74 -0.15 -14.93
N GLU A 34 8.73 -0.98 -15.15
CA GLU A 34 9.76 -0.73 -16.17
C GLU A 34 9.18 -0.65 -17.59
N LEU A 35 8.20 -1.51 -17.92
CA LEU A 35 7.56 -1.49 -19.23
C LEU A 35 6.66 -0.27 -19.44
N VAL A 36 5.94 0.17 -18.41
CA VAL A 36 5.13 1.40 -18.45
C VAL A 36 6.02 2.63 -18.57
N GLU A 37 7.13 2.70 -17.82
CA GLU A 37 8.10 3.79 -17.93
C GLU A 37 8.72 3.85 -19.33
N ASN A 38 9.02 2.70 -19.94
CA ASN A 38 9.50 2.65 -21.32
C ASN A 38 8.44 3.13 -22.34
N ALA A 39 7.17 2.77 -22.14
CA ALA A 39 6.08 3.24 -22.99
C ALA A 39 5.88 4.77 -22.89
N LEU A 40 5.97 5.33 -21.68
CA LEU A 40 5.91 6.78 -21.44
C LEU A 40 7.09 7.50 -22.10
N ASP A 41 8.30 6.98 -21.94
CA ASP A 41 9.52 7.54 -22.60
C ASP A 41 9.45 7.42 -24.13
N ALA A 42 8.70 6.45 -24.69
CA ALA A 42 8.43 6.32 -26.12
C ALA A 42 7.34 7.31 -26.61
N GLY A 43 6.81 8.17 -25.75
CA GLY A 43 5.79 9.16 -26.09
C GLY A 43 4.41 8.56 -26.33
N ALA A 44 4.08 7.44 -25.67
CA ALA A 44 2.79 6.79 -25.81
C ALA A 44 1.65 7.70 -25.33
N ARG A 45 0.53 7.68 -26.06
CA ARG A 45 -0.74 8.33 -25.72
C ARG A 45 -1.73 7.34 -25.12
N ALA A 46 -1.53 6.04 -25.34
CA ALA A 46 -2.38 4.99 -24.80
C ALA A 46 -1.52 3.80 -24.37
N ILE A 47 -1.70 3.34 -23.12
CA ILE A 47 -0.98 2.20 -22.55
C ILE A 47 -2.00 1.19 -22.05
N ARG A 48 -1.92 -0.06 -22.56
CA ARG A 48 -2.77 -1.17 -22.17
C ARG A 48 -1.96 -2.20 -21.41
N ILE A 49 -2.40 -2.53 -20.21
CA ILE A 49 -1.74 -3.49 -19.33
C ILE A 49 -2.68 -4.69 -19.14
N ALA A 50 -2.19 -5.90 -19.39
CA ALA A 50 -2.92 -7.12 -19.07
C ALA A 50 -2.05 -8.06 -18.24
N VAL A 51 -2.62 -8.61 -17.17
CA VAL A 51 -1.91 -9.51 -16.28
C VAL A 51 -2.75 -10.75 -15.96
N ALA A 52 -2.08 -11.89 -15.77
CA ALA A 52 -2.72 -13.11 -15.35
C ALA A 52 -2.01 -13.72 -14.14
N GLN A 53 -2.80 -14.23 -13.18
CA GLN A 53 -2.32 -14.81 -11.92
C GLN A 53 -1.37 -13.87 -11.15
N GLY A 54 -1.74 -12.59 -11.01
CA GLY A 54 -0.92 -11.59 -10.35
C GLY A 54 0.40 -11.31 -11.09
N GLY A 55 0.42 -11.49 -12.43
CA GLY A 55 1.60 -11.29 -13.27
C GLY A 55 2.60 -12.45 -13.28
N ARG A 56 2.32 -13.56 -12.60
CA ARG A 56 3.18 -14.75 -12.59
C ARG A 56 3.14 -15.50 -13.91
N LYS A 57 1.93 -15.60 -14.50
CA LYS A 57 1.68 -16.31 -15.75
C LYS A 57 1.86 -15.40 -16.96
N LEU A 58 1.38 -14.17 -16.86
CA LEU A 58 1.45 -13.18 -17.92
C LEU A 58 1.54 -11.78 -17.34
N VAL A 59 2.46 -10.99 -17.87
CA VAL A 59 2.44 -9.52 -17.87
C VAL A 59 2.53 -9.10 -19.33
N SER A 60 1.57 -8.33 -19.81
CA SER A 60 1.54 -7.77 -21.17
C SER A 60 1.37 -6.26 -21.05
N VAL A 61 2.21 -5.50 -21.73
CA VAL A 61 2.12 -4.04 -21.85
C VAL A 61 2.18 -3.69 -23.32
N GLN A 62 1.16 -2.98 -23.79
CA GLN A 62 1.07 -2.48 -25.16
C GLN A 62 0.95 -0.95 -25.13
N ASP A 63 1.72 -0.30 -25.96
CA ASP A 63 1.71 1.14 -26.16
C ASP A 63 1.54 1.50 -27.64
N ASP A 64 1.23 2.77 -27.90
CA ASP A 64 1.17 3.39 -29.22
C ASP A 64 2.29 4.42 -29.43
N GLY A 65 3.42 4.24 -28.74
CA GLY A 65 4.60 5.11 -28.83
C GLY A 65 5.34 5.04 -30.16
N CYS A 66 6.54 5.60 -30.21
CA CYS A 66 7.32 5.70 -31.46
C CYS A 66 7.69 4.35 -32.10
N GLY A 67 7.66 3.24 -31.33
CA GLY A 67 8.12 1.94 -31.79
C GLY A 67 9.64 1.88 -32.02
N MET A 68 10.13 0.75 -32.56
CA MET A 68 11.56 0.49 -32.80
C MET A 68 11.78 -0.05 -34.23
N THR A 69 12.96 0.20 -34.79
CA THR A 69 13.44 -0.50 -35.98
C THR A 69 13.77 -1.95 -35.61
N ARG A 70 14.02 -2.80 -36.62
CA ARG A 70 14.44 -4.19 -36.40
C ARG A 70 15.79 -4.23 -35.66
N GLU A 71 16.71 -3.36 -36.01
CA GLU A 71 18.04 -3.24 -35.43
C GLU A 71 17.92 -2.80 -33.95
N ASP A 72 17.16 -1.74 -33.67
CA ASP A 72 16.94 -1.24 -32.32
C ASP A 72 16.24 -2.27 -31.43
N ALA A 73 15.27 -3.01 -32.00
CA ALA A 73 14.57 -4.07 -31.28
C ALA A 73 15.54 -5.18 -30.84
N VAL A 74 16.46 -5.59 -31.71
CA VAL A 74 17.50 -6.59 -31.37
C VAL A 74 18.48 -6.01 -30.36
N LEU A 75 18.95 -4.76 -30.55
CA LEU A 75 19.85 -4.08 -29.62
C LEU A 75 19.24 -3.86 -28.24
N SER A 76 17.91 -3.72 -28.14
CA SER A 76 17.22 -3.60 -26.86
C SER A 76 17.37 -4.82 -25.94
N LEU A 77 17.79 -5.98 -26.46
CA LEU A 77 18.11 -7.18 -25.70
C LEU A 77 19.55 -7.18 -25.15
N GLU A 78 20.41 -6.29 -25.67
CA GLU A 78 21.78 -6.16 -25.18
C GLU A 78 21.82 -5.30 -23.93
N ARG A 79 22.78 -5.58 -23.05
CA ARG A 79 22.98 -4.80 -21.84
C ARG A 79 23.65 -3.47 -22.14
N GLN A 80 23.25 -2.46 -21.38
CA GLN A 80 23.78 -1.09 -21.50
C GLN A 80 23.48 -0.46 -22.88
N ALA A 81 22.61 -1.08 -23.68
CA ALA A 81 22.09 -0.46 -24.89
C ALA A 81 20.92 0.44 -24.53
N THR A 82 21.05 1.73 -24.74
CA THR A 82 20.03 2.75 -24.46
C THR A 82 20.08 3.84 -25.51
N SER A 83 18.91 4.34 -25.88
CA SER A 83 18.76 5.53 -26.72
C SER A 83 18.64 6.83 -25.91
N LYS A 84 18.69 6.73 -24.56
CA LYS A 84 18.29 7.80 -23.65
C LYS A 84 19.46 8.58 -23.03
N ILE A 85 20.67 8.06 -23.13
CA ILE A 85 21.90 8.66 -22.62
C ILE A 85 22.99 8.45 -23.67
N LEU A 86 23.67 9.53 -24.04
CA LEU A 86 24.80 9.51 -24.96
C LEU A 86 26.10 9.88 -24.27
N ASP A 87 26.05 10.73 -23.25
CA ASP A 87 27.23 11.21 -22.55
C ASP A 87 27.04 11.26 -21.03
N VAL A 88 28.12 11.45 -20.28
CA VAL A 88 28.16 11.53 -18.81
C VAL A 88 27.33 12.70 -18.29
N ASP A 89 27.31 13.82 -19.04
CA ASP A 89 26.56 15.02 -18.69
C ASP A 89 25.03 14.78 -18.70
N ASP A 90 24.55 13.85 -19.54
CA ASP A 90 23.14 13.43 -19.58
C ASP A 90 22.70 12.74 -18.26
N ILE A 91 23.66 12.18 -17.48
CA ILE A 91 23.37 11.52 -16.21
C ILE A 91 22.96 12.54 -15.12
N GLU A 92 23.46 13.78 -15.21
CA GLU A 92 23.11 14.85 -14.28
C GLU A 92 21.78 15.55 -14.63
N ALA A 93 21.34 15.45 -15.91
CA ALA A 93 20.14 16.11 -16.44
C ALA A 93 19.11 15.11 -16.99
N ILE A 94 18.89 13.97 -16.28
CA ILE A 94 18.00 12.90 -16.76
C ILE A 94 16.54 13.36 -16.76
N ASP A 95 15.96 13.58 -17.94
CA ASP A 95 14.55 13.86 -18.16
C ASP A 95 13.70 12.59 -18.34
N THR A 96 14.32 11.46 -18.76
CA THR A 96 13.63 10.18 -19.00
C THR A 96 13.45 9.36 -17.73
N LEU A 97 12.35 8.61 -17.62
CA LEU A 97 12.04 7.76 -16.46
C LEU A 97 13.03 6.58 -16.32
N GLY A 98 13.46 6.00 -17.45
CA GLY A 98 14.46 4.93 -17.53
C GLY A 98 15.72 5.37 -18.29
N PHE A 99 16.91 4.93 -17.88
CA PHE A 99 18.17 5.32 -18.54
C PHE A 99 19.25 4.21 -18.59
N ARG A 100 19.12 3.11 -17.81
CA ARG A 100 20.22 2.14 -17.63
C ARG A 100 20.39 1.12 -18.76
N GLY A 101 19.42 0.98 -19.67
CA GLY A 101 19.47 -0.03 -20.74
C GLY A 101 19.52 -1.48 -20.24
N GLU A 102 19.00 -1.76 -19.03
CA GLU A 102 19.08 -3.08 -18.38
C GLU A 102 17.72 -3.75 -18.15
N ALA A 103 16.61 -3.01 -18.28
CA ALA A 103 15.28 -3.53 -17.94
C ALA A 103 14.85 -4.66 -18.88
N ILE A 104 14.85 -4.42 -20.18
CA ILE A 104 14.44 -5.43 -21.21
C ILE A 104 15.31 -6.68 -21.15
N PRO A 105 16.67 -6.60 -21.20
CA PRO A 105 17.50 -7.80 -21.12
C PRO A 105 17.35 -8.56 -19.80
N SER A 106 17.15 -7.85 -18.70
CA SER A 106 16.92 -8.47 -17.39
C SER A 106 15.59 -9.24 -17.34
N ILE A 107 14.50 -8.66 -17.84
CA ILE A 107 13.18 -9.32 -17.93
C ILE A 107 13.25 -10.54 -18.84
N ALA A 108 13.83 -10.38 -20.04
CA ALA A 108 13.96 -11.45 -21.04
C ALA A 108 14.80 -12.62 -20.53
N SER A 109 15.82 -12.36 -19.70
CA SER A 109 16.70 -13.39 -19.14
C SER A 109 16.03 -14.35 -18.14
N VAL A 110 14.89 -13.96 -17.55
CA VAL A 110 14.20 -14.74 -16.50
C VAL A 110 12.77 -15.12 -16.85
N SER A 111 12.38 -14.98 -18.11
CA SER A 111 11.00 -15.23 -18.56
C SER A 111 10.96 -15.83 -19.98
N ARG A 112 9.76 -16.18 -20.43
CA ARG A 112 9.44 -16.33 -21.85
C ARG A 112 8.94 -14.98 -22.33
N PHE A 113 9.79 -14.30 -23.10
CA PHE A 113 9.62 -12.93 -23.49
C PHE A 113 9.31 -12.82 -24.98
N THR A 114 8.31 -12.02 -25.31
CA THR A 114 7.99 -11.67 -26.70
C THR A 114 7.87 -10.15 -26.79
N LEU A 115 8.54 -9.55 -27.76
CA LEU A 115 8.44 -8.16 -28.10
C LEU A 115 7.98 -8.05 -29.55
N VAL A 116 6.95 -7.23 -29.80
CA VAL A 116 6.46 -6.93 -31.14
C VAL A 116 6.43 -5.41 -31.27
N THR A 117 7.08 -4.85 -32.25
CA THR A 117 7.20 -3.40 -32.39
C THR A 117 7.18 -2.97 -33.84
N ARG A 118 6.64 -1.77 -34.09
CA ARG A 118 6.64 -1.13 -35.40
C ARG A 118 6.70 0.38 -35.25
N ARG A 119 7.53 1.03 -36.01
CA ARG A 119 7.55 2.50 -36.12
C ARG A 119 6.36 3.00 -36.93
N HIS A 120 5.98 4.26 -36.74
CA HIS A 120 4.88 4.87 -37.47
C HIS A 120 5.14 5.03 -38.97
N ASP A 121 6.42 5.16 -39.37
CA ASP A 121 6.89 5.32 -40.75
C ASP A 121 7.25 3.99 -41.45
N ALA A 122 7.07 2.83 -40.78
CA ALA A 122 7.37 1.52 -41.32
C ALA A 122 6.09 0.76 -41.66
N ASP A 123 6.11 0.04 -42.80
CA ASP A 123 4.98 -0.80 -43.23
C ASP A 123 4.92 -2.13 -42.48
N GLU A 124 6.07 -2.63 -42.04
CA GLU A 124 6.21 -3.92 -41.38
C GLU A 124 6.85 -3.78 -40.00
N GLY A 125 6.33 -4.57 -39.06
CA GLY A 125 6.88 -4.65 -37.70
C GLY A 125 7.83 -5.82 -37.50
N THR A 126 8.46 -5.85 -36.36
CA THR A 126 9.38 -6.91 -35.94
C THR A 126 8.89 -7.60 -34.68
N ARG A 127 8.93 -8.93 -34.69
CA ARG A 127 8.70 -9.79 -33.52
C ARG A 127 10.01 -10.41 -33.08
N LEU A 128 10.31 -10.27 -31.79
CA LEU A 128 11.41 -10.97 -31.12
C LEU A 128 10.82 -11.98 -30.13
N THR A 129 11.34 -13.20 -30.14
CA THR A 129 10.98 -14.23 -29.16
C THR A 129 12.24 -14.67 -28.42
N VAL A 130 12.23 -14.54 -27.10
CA VAL A 130 13.34 -14.89 -26.19
C VAL A 130 12.84 -15.90 -25.18
N ASN A 131 13.57 -17.00 -24.98
CA ASN A 131 13.27 -18.00 -23.97
C ASN A 131 14.39 -18.06 -22.94
N ALA A 132 14.10 -17.60 -21.70
CA ALA A 132 15.04 -17.66 -20.59
C ALA A 132 16.43 -17.04 -20.90
N GLY A 133 16.42 -15.93 -21.66
CA GLY A 133 17.63 -15.20 -22.08
C GLY A 133 18.25 -15.67 -23.40
N GLN A 134 17.69 -16.66 -24.09
CA GLN A 134 18.14 -17.09 -25.40
C GLN A 134 17.20 -16.55 -26.48
N LEU A 135 17.73 -15.77 -27.41
CA LEU A 135 17.00 -15.31 -28.58
C LEU A 135 16.65 -16.52 -29.46
N VAL A 136 15.35 -16.77 -29.63
CA VAL A 136 14.84 -17.92 -30.38
C VAL A 136 14.53 -17.53 -31.82
N GLU A 137 13.92 -16.34 -32.02
CA GLU A 137 13.41 -15.94 -33.32
C GLU A 137 13.41 -14.41 -33.45
N VAL A 138 13.71 -13.94 -34.67
CA VAL A 138 13.52 -12.57 -35.13
C VAL A 138 12.75 -12.63 -36.43
N ALA A 139 11.45 -12.34 -36.39
CA ALA A 139 10.56 -12.46 -37.55
C ALA A 139 9.88 -11.13 -37.86
N ALA A 140 9.47 -10.97 -39.11
CA ALA A 140 8.56 -9.90 -39.50
C ALA A 140 7.17 -10.14 -38.91
N ALA A 141 6.46 -9.06 -38.55
CA ALA A 141 5.14 -9.15 -37.93
C ALA A 141 4.24 -8.01 -38.37
N GLY A 142 3.02 -8.32 -38.74
CA GLY A 142 1.97 -7.32 -38.92
C GLY A 142 1.46 -6.87 -37.52
N CYS A 143 1.68 -5.61 -37.19
CA CYS A 143 1.23 -5.01 -35.94
C CYS A 143 0.93 -3.51 -36.10
N PRO A 144 0.09 -2.90 -35.25
CA PRO A 144 -0.08 -1.44 -35.22
C PRO A 144 1.24 -0.77 -34.82
N PRO A 145 1.42 0.54 -35.10
CA PRO A 145 2.55 1.31 -34.58
C PRO A 145 2.59 1.28 -33.07
N GLY A 146 3.81 1.30 -32.49
CA GLY A 146 4.05 1.19 -31.06
C GLY A 146 4.75 -0.10 -30.68
N THR A 147 4.64 -0.49 -29.41
CA THR A 147 5.31 -1.70 -28.90
C THR A 147 4.38 -2.54 -28.03
N LEU A 148 4.41 -3.83 -28.22
CA LEU A 148 3.79 -4.84 -27.36
C LEU A 148 4.89 -5.71 -26.74
N VAL A 149 4.93 -5.77 -25.42
CA VAL A 149 5.81 -6.68 -24.68
C VAL A 149 4.96 -7.67 -23.89
N GLU A 150 5.19 -8.95 -24.12
CA GLU A 150 4.60 -10.03 -23.32
C GLU A 150 5.68 -10.77 -22.55
N VAL A 151 5.47 -10.89 -21.25
CA VAL A 151 6.34 -11.60 -20.30
C VAL A 151 5.54 -12.74 -19.72
N ARG A 152 5.85 -13.97 -20.14
CA ARG A 152 5.18 -15.19 -19.70
C ARG A 152 6.07 -15.98 -18.75
N ASP A 153 5.46 -16.67 -17.79
CA ASP A 153 6.13 -17.56 -16.84
C ASP A 153 7.35 -16.92 -16.15
N LEU A 154 7.16 -15.74 -15.55
CA LEU A 154 8.23 -15.00 -14.86
C LEU A 154 8.97 -15.91 -13.88
N PHE A 155 10.31 -15.85 -13.90
CA PHE A 155 11.24 -16.73 -13.16
C PHE A 155 11.15 -18.21 -13.54
N CYS A 156 10.84 -18.52 -14.81
CA CYS A 156 10.79 -19.90 -15.30
C CYS A 156 12.10 -20.67 -15.09
N ASN A 157 13.25 -20.00 -15.17
CA ASN A 157 14.60 -20.56 -15.02
C ASN A 157 15.26 -20.22 -13.66
N VAL A 158 14.51 -19.64 -12.70
CA VAL A 158 14.98 -19.27 -11.36
C VAL A 158 14.00 -19.77 -10.28
N PRO A 159 13.95 -21.10 -10.02
CA PRO A 159 12.94 -21.71 -9.13
C PRO A 159 12.91 -21.12 -7.73
N ALA A 160 14.07 -20.73 -7.19
CA ALA A 160 14.16 -20.10 -5.88
C ALA A 160 13.34 -18.82 -5.83
N ARG A 161 13.50 -17.91 -6.80
CA ARG A 161 12.73 -16.64 -6.85
C ARG A 161 11.25 -16.87 -7.08
N ARG A 162 10.89 -17.85 -7.93
CA ARG A 162 9.49 -18.20 -8.16
C ARG A 162 8.77 -18.62 -6.88
N LYS A 163 9.48 -19.30 -5.96
CA LYS A 163 8.94 -19.69 -4.64
C LYS A 163 8.76 -18.49 -3.69
N PHE A 164 9.53 -17.42 -3.86
CA PHE A 164 9.42 -16.21 -3.03
C PHE A 164 8.33 -15.23 -3.49
N LEU A 165 7.71 -15.46 -4.65
CA LEU A 165 6.55 -14.66 -5.07
C LEU A 165 5.39 -14.85 -4.09
N ARG A 166 4.77 -13.74 -3.71
CA ARG A 166 3.63 -13.73 -2.79
C ARG A 166 2.38 -14.30 -3.47
N ALA A 167 1.27 -14.41 -2.75
CA ALA A 167 -0.02 -14.82 -3.32
C ALA A 167 -0.42 -13.93 -4.51
N ALA A 168 -1.14 -14.49 -5.50
CA ALA A 168 -1.51 -13.77 -6.72
C ALA A 168 -2.23 -12.44 -6.42
N VAL A 169 -3.15 -12.45 -5.46
CA VAL A 169 -3.87 -11.24 -5.00
C VAL A 169 -2.93 -10.17 -4.44
N THR A 170 -1.87 -10.57 -3.74
CA THR A 170 -0.88 -9.61 -3.20
C THR A 170 -0.05 -8.99 -4.32
N GLU A 171 0.38 -9.78 -5.29
CA GLU A 171 1.12 -9.27 -6.46
C GLU A 171 0.23 -8.38 -7.33
N GLU A 172 -1.04 -8.72 -7.50
CA GLU A 172 -2.04 -7.91 -8.17
C GLU A 172 -2.21 -6.53 -7.52
N ASN A 173 -2.30 -6.48 -6.19
CA ASN A 173 -2.39 -5.21 -5.46
C ASN A 173 -1.15 -4.33 -5.67
N HIS A 174 0.05 -4.92 -5.77
CA HIS A 174 1.25 -4.16 -6.11
C HIS A 174 1.20 -3.64 -7.55
N ILE A 175 0.67 -4.42 -8.51
CA ILE A 175 0.48 -3.97 -9.90
C ILE A 175 -0.55 -2.83 -9.96
N LYS A 176 -1.68 -2.96 -9.26
CA LYS A 176 -2.68 -1.88 -9.16
C LYS A 176 -2.08 -0.60 -8.60
N GLN A 177 -1.23 -0.70 -7.59
CA GLN A 177 -0.54 0.46 -7.03
C GLN A 177 0.38 1.14 -8.06
N ILE A 178 1.18 0.37 -8.83
CA ILE A 178 2.02 0.91 -9.91
C ILE A 178 1.15 1.58 -10.97
N PHE A 179 0.08 0.91 -11.42
CA PHE A 179 -0.88 1.46 -12.36
C PHE A 179 -1.45 2.80 -11.90
N THR A 180 -1.98 2.87 -10.66
CA THR A 180 -2.55 4.08 -10.08
C THR A 180 -1.54 5.22 -10.04
N VAL A 181 -0.31 4.94 -9.61
CA VAL A 181 0.76 5.93 -9.52
C VAL A 181 1.10 6.53 -10.89
N HIS A 182 1.28 5.70 -11.94
CA HIS A 182 1.59 6.22 -13.27
C HIS A 182 0.39 6.90 -13.93
N ALA A 183 -0.83 6.41 -13.71
CA ALA A 183 -2.04 7.05 -14.22
C ALA A 183 -2.29 8.44 -13.61
N LEU A 184 -1.93 8.64 -12.32
CA LEU A 184 -1.97 9.96 -11.66
C LEU A 184 -0.89 10.90 -12.16
N ALA A 185 0.34 10.38 -12.39
CA ALA A 185 1.47 11.19 -12.86
C ALA A 185 1.27 11.68 -14.30
N HIS A 186 0.53 10.93 -15.12
CA HIS A 186 0.36 11.18 -16.55
C HIS A 186 -1.13 11.21 -16.95
N PRO A 187 -1.90 12.23 -16.52
CA PRO A 187 -3.34 12.30 -16.79
C PRO A 187 -3.65 12.38 -18.30
N ALA A 188 -2.79 12.98 -19.10
CA ALA A 188 -2.95 13.10 -20.55
C ALA A 188 -2.79 11.78 -21.33
N VAL A 189 -2.34 10.72 -20.69
CA VAL A 189 -2.18 9.37 -21.28
C VAL A 189 -3.39 8.51 -20.94
N ALA A 190 -3.96 7.80 -21.90
CA ALA A 190 -5.00 6.81 -21.66
C ALA A 190 -4.42 5.53 -21.09
N PHE A 191 -5.02 4.97 -20.04
CA PHE A 191 -4.55 3.75 -19.39
C PHE A 191 -5.66 2.72 -19.29
N SER A 192 -5.35 1.44 -19.51
CA SER A 192 -6.25 0.34 -19.14
C SER A 192 -5.51 -0.78 -18.42
N LEU A 193 -6.21 -1.42 -17.48
CA LEU A 193 -5.71 -2.56 -16.73
C LEU A 193 -6.71 -3.72 -16.77
N THR A 194 -6.29 -4.83 -17.35
CA THR A 194 -7.03 -6.10 -17.41
C THR A 194 -6.36 -7.12 -16.51
N VAL A 195 -7.10 -7.75 -15.62
CA VAL A 195 -6.60 -8.80 -14.71
C VAL A 195 -7.44 -10.06 -14.92
N ASP A 196 -6.76 -11.18 -15.20
CA ASP A 196 -7.37 -12.49 -15.46
C ASP A 196 -8.54 -12.42 -16.47
N GLY A 197 -8.36 -11.61 -17.53
CA GLY A 197 -9.35 -11.41 -18.60
C GLY A 197 -10.47 -10.42 -18.27
N ARG A 198 -10.54 -9.90 -17.04
CA ARG A 198 -11.51 -8.87 -16.64
C ARG A 198 -10.85 -7.50 -16.66
N GLU A 199 -11.45 -6.55 -17.37
CA GLU A 199 -11.02 -5.15 -17.32
C GLU A 199 -11.42 -4.52 -15.98
N LEU A 200 -10.41 -4.05 -15.21
CA LEU A 200 -10.59 -3.41 -13.93
C LEU A 200 -10.62 -1.88 -14.04
N TYR A 201 -9.82 -1.33 -14.94
CA TYR A 201 -9.72 0.11 -15.17
C TYR A 201 -9.67 0.39 -16.66
N ARG A 202 -10.41 1.40 -17.08
CA ARG A 202 -10.34 2.04 -18.38
C ARG A 202 -10.39 3.56 -18.19
N LEU A 203 -9.23 4.18 -18.29
CA LEU A 203 -9.02 5.60 -18.05
C LEU A 203 -8.74 6.28 -19.39
N ALA A 204 -9.62 7.18 -19.82
CA ALA A 204 -9.37 8.02 -20.98
C ALA A 204 -8.26 9.05 -20.68
N ALA A 205 -7.68 9.65 -21.72
CA ALA A 205 -6.84 10.82 -21.55
C ALA A 205 -7.67 11.94 -20.90
N ALA A 206 -7.17 12.52 -19.82
CA ALA A 206 -7.82 13.59 -19.08
C ALA A 206 -7.04 14.89 -19.25
N ALA A 207 -7.75 16.02 -19.39
CA ALA A 207 -7.13 17.33 -19.49
C ALA A 207 -6.59 17.81 -18.14
N HIS A 208 -7.27 17.42 -17.04
CA HIS A 208 -6.92 17.85 -15.69
C HIS A 208 -6.68 16.64 -14.78
N THR A 209 -5.81 16.83 -13.79
CA THR A 209 -5.52 15.79 -12.79
C THR A 209 -6.76 15.45 -11.96
N GLU A 210 -7.67 16.41 -11.74
CA GLU A 210 -8.91 16.18 -11.00
C GLU A 210 -9.80 15.14 -11.68
N ASP A 211 -9.96 15.21 -13.02
CA ASP A 211 -10.72 14.23 -13.78
C ASP A 211 -10.13 12.83 -13.60
N ARG A 212 -8.79 12.72 -13.65
CA ARG A 212 -8.06 11.48 -13.42
C ARG A 212 -8.26 10.94 -12.01
N VAL A 213 -8.29 11.81 -11.00
CA VAL A 213 -8.58 11.44 -9.60
C VAL A 213 -10.00 10.91 -9.49
N ARG A 214 -10.97 11.57 -10.14
CA ARG A 214 -12.38 11.17 -10.18
C ARG A 214 -12.56 9.81 -10.84
N ASP A 215 -11.89 9.56 -11.95
CA ASP A 215 -11.92 8.27 -12.67
C ASP A 215 -11.32 7.12 -11.84
N LEU A 216 -10.22 7.38 -11.12
CA LEU A 216 -9.51 6.37 -10.33
C LEU A 216 -10.20 6.04 -9.00
N PHE A 217 -10.75 7.05 -8.33
CA PHE A 217 -11.18 6.92 -6.93
C PHE A 217 -12.67 7.16 -6.72
N GLY A 218 -13.37 7.63 -7.74
CA GLY A 218 -14.79 7.97 -7.68
C GLY A 218 -15.04 9.45 -7.38
N ALA A 219 -16.27 9.90 -7.68
CA ALA A 219 -16.69 11.28 -7.52
C ALA A 219 -16.66 11.72 -6.05
N ASP A 220 -17.20 10.89 -5.15
CA ASP A 220 -17.27 11.19 -3.71
C ASP A 220 -15.88 11.51 -3.12
N PHE A 221 -14.87 10.73 -3.52
CA PHE A 221 -13.51 10.98 -3.04
C PHE A 221 -12.92 12.26 -3.64
N ALA A 222 -13.15 12.53 -4.92
CA ALA A 222 -12.64 13.72 -5.59
C ALA A 222 -13.27 14.99 -5.00
N ASP A 223 -14.58 14.98 -4.72
CA ASP A 223 -15.32 16.11 -4.15
C ASP A 223 -14.91 16.41 -2.70
N ASP A 224 -14.38 15.41 -1.99
CA ASP A 224 -13.83 15.53 -0.64
C ASP A 224 -12.42 16.10 -0.59
N LEU A 225 -11.80 16.37 -1.72
CA LEU A 225 -10.45 16.94 -1.79
C LEU A 225 -10.48 18.46 -1.88
N LEU A 226 -9.45 19.09 -1.31
CA LEU A 226 -9.15 20.51 -1.46
C LEU A 226 -7.96 20.67 -2.40
N PRO A 227 -8.01 21.57 -3.39
CA PRO A 227 -6.88 21.87 -4.22
C PRO A 227 -5.78 22.57 -3.39
N VAL A 228 -4.54 22.21 -3.65
CA VAL A 228 -3.35 22.83 -3.10
C VAL A 228 -2.58 23.46 -4.24
N ASP A 229 -2.27 24.74 -4.12
CA ASP A 229 -1.36 25.45 -4.99
C ASP A 229 -0.53 26.44 -4.15
N GLY A 230 0.78 26.37 -4.25
CA GLY A 230 1.67 27.22 -3.49
C GLY A 230 3.09 27.19 -4.01
N ARG A 231 3.77 28.32 -3.85
CA ARG A 231 5.19 28.44 -4.20
C ARG A 231 5.95 29.12 -3.05
N ASP A 232 7.07 28.51 -2.67
CA ASP A 232 7.99 29.08 -1.68
C ASP A 232 9.43 28.99 -2.24
N GLY A 233 9.97 30.14 -2.66
CA GLY A 233 11.25 30.20 -3.33
C GLY A 233 11.28 29.38 -4.63
N ALA A 234 12.15 28.40 -4.68
CA ALA A 234 12.34 27.50 -5.82
C ALA A 234 11.43 26.27 -5.80
N VAL A 235 10.65 26.05 -4.73
CA VAL A 235 9.77 24.89 -4.56
C VAL A 235 8.35 25.29 -4.89
N ALA A 236 7.75 24.65 -5.90
CA ALA A 236 6.33 24.74 -6.18
C ALA A 236 5.63 23.46 -5.71
N VAL A 237 4.46 23.60 -5.09
CA VAL A 237 3.63 22.52 -4.55
C VAL A 237 2.24 22.67 -5.13
N ALA A 238 1.79 21.69 -5.88
CA ALA A 238 0.42 21.62 -6.42
C ALA A 238 -0.21 20.26 -6.09
N GLY A 239 -1.53 20.17 -6.16
CA GLY A 239 -2.23 18.89 -5.99
C GLY A 239 -3.49 18.99 -5.17
N TYR A 240 -3.77 17.93 -4.39
CA TYR A 240 -5.03 17.75 -3.68
C TYR A 240 -4.77 17.16 -2.30
N ILE A 241 -5.53 17.60 -1.32
CA ILE A 241 -5.50 17.10 0.07
C ILE A 241 -6.92 16.88 0.60
N GLU A 242 -7.08 15.94 1.51
CA GLU A 242 -8.35 15.65 2.16
C GLU A 242 -8.87 16.83 2.99
N ARG A 243 -10.19 17.09 2.96
CA ARG A 243 -10.82 18.09 3.84
C ARG A 243 -10.70 17.66 5.31
N PRO A 244 -10.37 18.57 6.23
CA PRO A 244 -10.07 18.20 7.62
C PRO A 244 -11.28 17.70 8.44
N ASN A 245 -12.51 17.95 8.04
CA ASN A 245 -13.72 17.70 8.83
C ASN A 245 -14.54 16.49 8.39
N LEU A 246 -13.99 15.62 7.55
CA LEU A 246 -14.67 14.39 7.15
C LEU A 246 -14.62 13.36 8.28
N ASN A 247 -15.78 12.88 8.70
CA ASN A 247 -15.90 11.91 9.79
C ASN A 247 -15.34 10.52 9.44
N THR A 248 -15.06 10.27 8.16
CA THR A 248 -14.53 9.03 7.65
C THR A 248 -13.55 9.29 6.51
N PRO A 249 -12.25 9.15 6.71
CA PRO A 249 -11.32 9.13 5.59
C PRO A 249 -11.59 7.87 4.77
N THR A 250 -12.15 8.05 3.59
CA THR A 250 -12.47 6.96 2.66
C THR A 250 -11.18 6.28 2.18
N ARG A 251 -10.07 7.01 2.12
CA ARG A 251 -8.73 6.53 1.77
C ARG A 251 -7.66 7.26 2.57
N ARG A 252 -6.56 6.55 2.85
CA ARG A 252 -5.38 7.07 3.57
C ARG A 252 -4.14 7.06 2.68
N ASP A 253 -4.34 6.98 1.38
CA ASP A 253 -3.25 6.87 0.42
C ASP A 253 -2.60 8.25 0.21
N GLN A 254 -1.28 8.28 0.25
CA GLN A 254 -0.48 9.47 -0.05
C GLN A 254 0.32 9.22 -1.29
N TYR A 255 0.04 9.98 -2.34
CA TYR A 255 0.77 9.97 -3.60
C TYR A 255 1.58 11.25 -3.70
N VAL A 256 2.88 11.11 -3.86
CA VAL A 256 3.79 12.25 -3.98
C VAL A 256 4.62 12.09 -5.23
N PHE A 257 4.67 13.15 -5.99
CA PHE A 257 5.43 13.24 -7.24
C PHE A 257 6.43 14.37 -7.13
N ILE A 258 7.68 14.14 -7.55
CA ILE A 258 8.74 15.14 -7.58
C ILE A 258 9.25 15.22 -9.00
N ASN A 259 9.11 16.40 -9.63
CA ASN A 259 9.45 16.60 -11.03
C ASN A 259 8.83 15.50 -11.94
N GLY A 260 7.53 15.18 -11.73
CA GLY A 260 6.81 14.14 -12.47
C GLY A 260 7.11 12.70 -12.06
N ARG A 261 8.08 12.44 -11.17
CA ARG A 261 8.44 11.09 -10.73
C ARG A 261 7.79 10.73 -9.41
N PRO A 262 7.20 9.53 -9.28
CA PRO A 262 6.68 9.08 -8.00
C PRO A 262 7.80 8.93 -6.97
N ALA A 263 7.63 9.57 -5.82
CA ALA A 263 8.64 9.62 -4.77
C ALA A 263 8.06 9.30 -3.39
N THR A 264 8.91 8.75 -2.53
CA THR A 264 8.63 8.56 -1.12
C THR A 264 9.67 9.33 -0.32
N ALA A 265 9.25 10.35 0.42
CA ALA A 265 10.13 11.11 1.30
C ALA A 265 9.51 11.19 2.70
N PRO A 266 10.20 10.70 3.75
CA PRO A 266 9.72 10.79 5.13
C PRO A 266 9.45 12.22 5.58
N SER A 267 10.23 13.19 5.07
CA SER A 267 10.05 14.62 5.34
C SER A 267 8.70 15.16 4.86
N ILE A 268 8.19 14.67 3.72
CA ILE A 268 6.89 15.08 3.17
C ILE A 268 5.75 14.51 4.00
N ALA A 269 5.82 13.22 4.35
CA ALA A 269 4.83 12.60 5.22
C ALA A 269 4.75 13.28 6.59
N TYR A 270 5.91 13.73 7.12
CA TYR A 270 5.98 14.49 8.35
C TYR A 270 5.37 15.90 8.18
N ALA A 271 5.68 16.61 7.09
CA ALA A 271 5.13 17.93 6.79
C ALA A 271 3.60 17.89 6.66
N LEU A 272 3.06 16.88 5.98
CA LEU A 272 1.62 16.61 5.90
C LEU A 272 1.00 16.42 7.30
N LYS A 273 1.60 15.55 8.12
CA LYS A 273 1.11 15.27 9.48
C LYS A 273 1.11 16.52 10.37
N GLU A 274 2.10 17.39 10.20
CA GLU A 274 2.26 18.60 11.02
C GLU A 274 1.35 19.74 10.57
N ALA A 275 1.05 19.84 9.27
CA ALA A 275 0.19 20.87 8.70
C ALA A 275 -1.31 20.64 8.99
N TYR A 276 -1.71 19.39 9.22
CA TYR A 276 -3.10 19.08 9.53
C TYR A 276 -3.44 19.34 10.99
N PRO A 277 -4.67 19.81 11.29
CA PRO A 277 -5.17 19.90 12.66
C PRO A 277 -5.03 18.54 13.34
N LYS A 278 -4.50 18.52 14.56
CA LYS A 278 -4.35 17.30 15.35
C LYS A 278 -5.71 16.63 15.54
N ARG A 279 -5.95 15.55 14.83
CA ARG A 279 -7.13 14.71 15.03
C ARG A 279 -6.84 13.65 16.09
N PRO A 280 -7.84 13.25 16.88
CA PRO A 280 -7.73 12.08 17.73
C PRO A 280 -7.49 10.84 16.84
N GLY A 281 -6.38 10.14 17.09
CA GLY A 281 -5.93 9.03 16.26
C GLY A 281 -4.91 9.44 15.18
N GLU A 282 -3.85 8.63 15.03
CA GLU A 282 -2.80 8.83 14.02
C GLU A 282 -3.30 8.54 12.59
N THR A 283 -4.30 9.27 12.11
CA THR A 283 -4.76 9.15 10.73
C THR A 283 -3.88 10.01 9.83
N ARG A 284 -3.29 9.37 8.83
CA ARG A 284 -2.61 10.10 7.75
C ARG A 284 -3.70 10.62 6.81
N PRO A 285 -3.76 11.93 6.52
CA PRO A 285 -4.70 12.45 5.56
C PRO A 285 -4.37 11.92 4.16
N ALA A 286 -5.40 11.72 3.33
CA ALA A 286 -5.19 11.44 1.92
C ALA A 286 -4.58 12.67 1.23
N ALA A 287 -3.61 12.44 0.36
CA ALA A 287 -2.94 13.52 -0.35
C ALA A 287 -2.41 13.05 -1.70
N ILE A 288 -2.52 13.91 -2.70
CA ILE A 288 -1.94 13.74 -4.04
C ILE A 288 -1.16 15.02 -4.31
N LEU A 289 0.17 15.00 -4.15
CA LEU A 289 1.01 16.18 -4.22
C LEU A 289 2.03 16.08 -5.36
N PHE A 290 2.13 17.14 -6.12
CA PHE A 290 3.12 17.34 -7.17
C PHE A 290 4.08 18.47 -6.73
N LEU A 291 5.34 18.13 -6.57
CA LEU A 291 6.40 19.06 -6.22
C LEU A 291 7.28 19.31 -7.43
N THR A 292 7.48 20.57 -7.74
CA THR A 292 8.43 21.00 -8.78
C THR A 292 9.54 21.81 -8.13
N LEU A 293 10.79 21.37 -8.33
CA LEU A 293 11.96 22.02 -7.77
C LEU A 293 13.17 21.79 -8.69
N PRO A 294 14.22 22.64 -8.58
CA PRO A 294 15.41 22.51 -9.42
C PRO A 294 16.02 21.11 -9.30
N PRO A 295 16.38 20.43 -10.42
CA PRO A 295 16.95 19.09 -10.39
C PRO A 295 18.17 18.96 -9.47
N ALA A 296 19.03 19.99 -9.45
CA ALA A 296 20.22 20.06 -8.59
C ALA A 296 19.90 20.04 -7.08
N SER A 297 18.65 20.29 -6.67
CA SER A 297 18.21 20.28 -5.26
C SER A 297 17.74 18.90 -4.77
N VAL A 298 17.66 17.91 -5.68
CA VAL A 298 17.10 16.59 -5.43
C VAL A 298 18.13 15.52 -5.76
N ASP A 299 18.44 14.67 -4.79
CA ASP A 299 19.20 13.44 -5.04
C ASP A 299 18.22 12.26 -5.18
N VAL A 300 18.09 11.75 -6.39
CA VAL A 300 17.22 10.62 -6.76
C VAL A 300 17.98 9.28 -6.67
N ASN A 301 19.31 9.31 -6.57
CA ASN A 301 20.14 8.10 -6.61
C ASN A 301 20.38 7.47 -5.23
N VAL A 302 19.40 7.51 -4.34
CA VAL A 302 19.51 7.02 -2.95
C VAL A 302 19.24 5.52 -2.83
N HIS A 303 18.37 4.95 -3.67
CA HIS A 303 17.96 3.54 -3.61
C HIS A 303 17.85 2.93 -5.01
N PRO A 304 18.17 1.62 -5.20
CA PRO A 304 18.06 0.96 -6.52
C PRO A 304 16.69 1.12 -7.18
N THR A 305 15.61 1.15 -6.39
CA THR A 305 14.22 1.36 -6.89
C THR A 305 13.88 2.82 -7.19
N LYS A 306 14.77 3.78 -6.92
CA LYS A 306 14.59 5.23 -7.14
C LYS A 306 13.33 5.83 -6.51
N ARG A 307 12.75 5.18 -5.52
CA ARG A 307 11.55 5.67 -4.82
C ARG A 307 11.88 6.59 -3.66
N GLU A 308 13.04 6.41 -3.03
CA GLU A 308 13.51 7.28 -1.96
C GLU A 308 14.28 8.44 -2.54
N VAL A 309 13.88 9.64 -2.17
CA VAL A 309 14.50 10.89 -2.62
C VAL A 309 15.05 11.63 -1.40
N ARG A 310 16.24 12.21 -1.53
CA ARG A 310 16.81 13.11 -0.55
C ARG A 310 16.87 14.52 -1.12
N PHE A 311 16.47 15.48 -0.30
CA PHE A 311 16.57 16.89 -0.66
C PHE A 311 17.87 17.47 -0.06
N ARG A 312 18.56 18.33 -0.80
CA ARG A 312 19.70 19.09 -0.25
C ARG A 312 19.24 20.00 0.88
N ASP A 313 18.06 20.61 0.73
CA ASP A 313 17.41 21.42 1.75
C ASP A 313 16.04 20.86 2.13
N ASN A 314 16.04 19.97 3.11
CA ASN A 314 14.82 19.37 3.65
C ASN A 314 13.93 20.41 4.35
N VAL A 315 14.50 21.50 4.90
CA VAL A 315 13.76 22.50 5.67
C VAL A 315 12.91 23.35 4.74
N SER A 316 13.50 23.86 3.65
CA SER A 316 12.76 24.65 2.65
C SER A 316 11.63 23.84 2.01
N VAL A 317 11.87 22.58 1.64
CA VAL A 317 10.82 21.72 1.08
C VAL A 317 9.70 21.47 2.09
N LYS A 318 10.04 21.17 3.36
CA LYS A 318 9.06 21.01 4.44
C LYS A 318 8.21 22.26 4.61
N ASN A 319 8.86 23.43 4.69
CA ASN A 319 8.17 24.71 4.90
C ASN A 319 7.25 25.07 3.72
N ALA A 320 7.69 24.84 2.49
CA ALA A 320 6.88 25.06 1.29
C ALA A 320 5.61 24.22 1.31
N ILE A 321 5.74 22.93 1.64
CA ILE A 321 4.59 22.02 1.76
C ILE A 321 3.64 22.46 2.88
N GLN A 322 4.17 22.80 4.05
CA GLN A 322 3.36 23.23 5.19
C GLN A 322 2.59 24.52 4.88
N ARG A 323 3.24 25.51 4.25
CA ARG A 323 2.59 26.78 3.86
C ARG A 323 1.50 26.54 2.83
N ALA A 324 1.77 25.75 1.79
CA ALA A 324 0.80 25.45 0.75
C ALA A 324 -0.44 24.72 1.31
N ILE A 325 -0.24 23.72 2.17
CA ILE A 325 -1.32 22.98 2.82
C ILE A 325 -2.10 23.89 3.78
N THR A 326 -1.41 24.67 4.63
CA THR A 326 -2.08 25.60 5.56
C THR A 326 -2.90 26.63 4.80
N ALA A 327 -2.41 27.16 3.70
CA ALA A 327 -3.14 28.08 2.83
C ALA A 327 -4.41 27.43 2.25
N ALA A 328 -4.30 26.20 1.75
CA ALA A 328 -5.46 25.43 1.25
C ALA A 328 -6.50 25.16 2.34
N LEU A 329 -6.06 24.79 3.54
CA LEU A 329 -6.93 24.53 4.68
C LEU A 329 -7.62 25.80 5.21
N THR A 330 -6.95 26.97 5.15
CA THR A 330 -7.50 28.26 5.61
C THR A 330 -8.30 28.95 4.51
N GLY A 331 -7.91 28.82 3.24
CA GLY A 331 -8.61 29.39 2.09
C GLY A 331 -9.94 28.70 1.78
N GLY A 332 -10.04 27.39 2.02
CA GLY A 332 -11.29 26.63 1.89
C GLY A 332 -12.40 27.03 2.85
N LEU A 333 -12.11 27.87 3.85
CA LEU A 333 -13.08 28.48 4.74
C LEU A 333 -13.65 29.81 4.21
N ARG A 334 -13.16 30.33 3.07
CA ARG A 334 -13.52 31.66 2.54
C ARG A 334 -14.18 31.71 1.16
N SER A 335 -14.35 30.61 0.45
CA SER A 335 -14.98 30.66 -0.88
C SER A 335 -16.34 29.98 -0.95
N CYS A 336 -17.33 30.69 -0.41
CA CYS A 336 -18.67 30.76 -1.01
C CYS A 336 -18.78 32.14 -1.65
N ASP A 337 -18.36 32.33 -2.87
CA ASP A 337 -18.46 33.49 -3.76
C ASP A 337 -17.11 33.90 -4.32
N LEU A 338 -16.84 33.47 -5.58
CA LEU A 338 -16.17 34.33 -6.57
C LEU A 338 -16.12 33.61 -7.93
N PRO A 339 -16.28 34.33 -9.04
CA PRO A 339 -16.45 33.77 -10.38
C PRO A 339 -15.12 33.37 -11.03
N ASP A 340 -15.24 32.52 -12.02
CA ASP A 340 -14.23 31.98 -12.93
C ASP A 340 -12.97 32.86 -13.14
N SER A 341 -11.83 32.31 -12.70
CA SER A 341 -10.52 32.70 -13.21
C SER A 341 -9.77 31.45 -13.66
N PRO A 342 -9.15 31.44 -14.85
CA PRO A 342 -8.50 30.25 -15.40
C PRO A 342 -7.27 29.86 -14.59
N SER A 343 -7.21 28.57 -14.25
CA SER A 343 -6.08 27.95 -13.53
C SER A 343 -4.74 28.16 -14.25
N PRO A 344 -3.65 28.46 -13.50
CA PRO A 344 -2.31 28.69 -14.07
C PRO A 344 -1.65 27.46 -14.73
N LEU A 345 -2.26 26.28 -14.63
CA LEU A 345 -1.72 25.05 -15.24
C LEU A 345 -1.83 24.99 -16.77
N SER A 346 -2.59 25.92 -17.39
CA SER A 346 -2.71 26.00 -18.85
C SER A 346 -1.53 26.70 -19.54
N THR A 347 -0.66 27.37 -18.79
CA THR A 347 0.42 28.21 -19.35
C THR A 347 1.75 27.46 -19.52
N LEU A 348 1.91 26.28 -18.94
CA LEU A 348 3.17 25.50 -19.06
C LEU A 348 3.22 24.56 -20.27
N ASN A 349 2.08 24.36 -20.97
CA ASN A 349 2.03 23.50 -22.16
C ASN A 349 2.10 24.25 -23.49
N SER A 350 2.24 25.59 -23.48
CA SER A 350 2.20 26.41 -24.70
C SER A 350 3.57 26.94 -25.17
N GLN A 351 4.70 26.47 -24.57
CA GLN A 351 6.02 26.93 -24.99
C GLN A 351 6.89 25.91 -25.73
N LEU A 352 6.31 24.88 -26.30
CA LEU A 352 7.03 23.96 -27.18
C LEU A 352 6.17 23.59 -28.39
N SER A 353 5.93 24.54 -29.30
CA SER A 353 5.68 24.23 -30.73
C SER A 353 5.48 25.54 -31.51
N THR A 354 6.44 25.89 -32.27
CA THR A 354 6.28 26.51 -33.61
C THR A 354 7.58 26.30 -34.37
N PRO A 355 7.59 26.02 -35.68
CA PRO A 355 7.29 27.04 -36.64
C PRO A 355 6.45 26.58 -37.86
N PRO A 356 6.11 27.53 -38.76
CA PRO A 356 4.91 27.44 -39.54
C PRO A 356 5.19 27.05 -41.01
N SER A 357 4.13 26.56 -41.68
CA SER A 357 4.02 26.74 -43.13
C SER A 357 2.56 26.71 -43.56
N GLN A 358 2.24 27.76 -44.21
CA GLN A 358 1.04 28.07 -44.94
C GLN A 358 0.71 27.02 -46.00
N LEU A 359 -0.56 26.76 -46.20
CA LEU A 359 -1.22 26.82 -47.52
C LEU A 359 -2.69 26.40 -47.39
N SER A 360 -3.55 27.38 -47.45
CA SER A 360 -4.64 27.65 -48.34
C SER A 360 -5.61 26.52 -48.69
N THR A 361 -6.85 26.81 -48.32
CA THR A 361 -8.10 26.73 -49.08
C THR A 361 -8.31 25.60 -50.09
N LEU A 362 -9.35 24.85 -49.84
CA LEU A 362 -10.43 24.58 -50.81
C LEU A 362 -11.58 23.80 -50.15
N ASN A 363 -12.55 24.47 -49.91
CA ASN A 363 -13.97 24.45 -50.22
C ASN A 363 -14.67 23.11 -50.52
N SER A 364 -15.71 22.89 -49.74
CA SER A 364 -17.10 22.61 -50.13
C SER A 364 -17.49 21.27 -50.74
N GLN A 365 -18.55 20.82 -50.14
CA GLN A 365 -19.70 20.08 -50.72
C GLN A 365 -19.65 18.55 -50.73
N LEU A 366 -20.55 17.99 -50.09
CA LEU A 366 -21.78 17.23 -50.47
C LEU A 366 -22.12 16.25 -49.35
N SER A 367 -23.21 16.47 -48.71
CA SER A 367 -24.55 15.95 -48.97
C SER A 367 -24.80 14.52 -48.53
N THR A 368 -25.59 14.42 -47.50
CA THR A 368 -26.81 13.60 -47.33
C THR A 368 -26.85 12.20 -47.92
N LEU A 369 -27.07 11.23 -47.05
CA LEU A 369 -28.14 10.25 -47.21
C LEU A 369 -28.23 9.28 -46.00
N PRO A 370 -29.33 8.53 -45.84
CA PRO A 370 -30.09 8.52 -44.60
C PRO A 370 -30.00 7.19 -43.82
N THR A 371 -30.40 7.26 -42.59
CA THR A 371 -30.64 6.17 -41.65
C THR A 371 -31.79 5.25 -42.10
N PRO A 372 -31.72 3.92 -41.94
CA PRO A 372 -32.93 3.10 -41.89
C PRO A 372 -33.29 2.72 -40.44
N PRO A 373 -34.57 2.41 -40.19
CA PRO A 373 -35.17 2.31 -38.88
C PRO A 373 -35.04 0.92 -38.23
N PRO A 374 -35.35 0.79 -36.93
CA PRO A 374 -35.27 -0.47 -36.21
C PRO A 374 -36.54 -1.31 -36.42
N THR A 375 -36.36 -2.62 -36.52
CA THR A 375 -37.49 -3.56 -36.44
C THR A 375 -37.28 -4.50 -35.25
N PRO A 376 -38.35 -4.80 -34.50
CA PRO A 376 -38.30 -5.64 -33.32
C PRO A 376 -38.54 -7.12 -33.63
N LEU A 377 -37.95 -8.00 -32.90
CA LEU A 377 -38.43 -9.39 -32.85
C LEU A 377 -38.39 -9.95 -31.45
N SER A 378 -39.56 -10.30 -31.08
CA SER A 378 -40.08 -10.96 -29.90
C SER A 378 -39.59 -12.39 -29.70
N THR A 379 -39.51 -12.73 -28.40
CA THR A 379 -39.91 -13.99 -27.75
C THR A 379 -39.34 -15.30 -28.24
N LEU A 380 -38.64 -16.00 -27.37
CA LEU A 380 -39.06 -17.33 -26.93
C LEU A 380 -38.32 -17.76 -25.65
N ASN A 381 -39.14 -18.21 -24.76
CA ASN A 381 -38.99 -18.81 -23.44
C ASN A 381 -38.16 -20.10 -23.47
N SER A 382 -37.33 -20.35 -22.45
CA SER A 382 -37.43 -21.57 -21.62
C SER A 382 -36.41 -21.58 -20.48
N GLN A 383 -36.94 -21.49 -19.32
CA GLN A 383 -36.61 -22.16 -18.04
C GLN A 383 -35.34 -23.01 -18.03
N PHE A 384 -34.38 -22.60 -17.18
CA PHE A 384 -33.71 -23.50 -16.25
C PHE A 384 -33.28 -22.70 -15.02
N SER A 385 -33.91 -23.04 -13.90
CA SER A 385 -33.55 -22.62 -12.55
C SER A 385 -32.25 -23.30 -12.14
N THR A 386 -31.25 -22.51 -11.80
CA THR A 386 -30.22 -22.95 -10.85
C THR A 386 -29.99 -21.81 -9.86
N HIS A 387 -30.36 -22.07 -8.63
CA HIS A 387 -30.04 -21.24 -7.49
C HIS A 387 -28.51 -21.08 -7.38
N ASN A 388 -28.03 -19.88 -7.60
CA ASN A 388 -26.75 -19.44 -7.09
C ASN A 388 -27.00 -18.18 -6.24
N SER A 389 -26.99 -18.39 -4.95
CA SER A 389 -26.95 -17.33 -3.95
C SER A 389 -25.67 -16.52 -4.16
N PRO A 390 -25.72 -15.18 -4.23
CA PRO A 390 -24.53 -14.37 -4.29
C PRO A 390 -23.79 -14.47 -2.95
N SER A 391 -22.51 -14.83 -3.01
CA SER A 391 -21.56 -14.73 -1.91
C SER A 391 -21.54 -13.28 -1.39
N PRO A 392 -21.63 -13.06 -0.07
CA PRO A 392 -21.66 -11.71 0.46
C PRO A 392 -20.34 -10.99 0.15
N ALA A 393 -20.44 -9.78 -0.38
CA ALA A 393 -19.31 -8.88 -0.56
C ALA A 393 -18.59 -8.66 0.78
N PRO A 394 -17.25 -8.53 0.80
CA PRO A 394 -16.51 -8.30 2.02
C PRO A 394 -16.98 -6.99 2.66
N VAL A 395 -17.55 -7.11 3.85
CA VAL A 395 -17.91 -5.97 4.70
C VAL A 395 -16.62 -5.21 5.03
N GLN A 396 -16.46 -4.01 4.50
CA GLN A 396 -15.40 -3.10 4.92
C GLN A 396 -15.70 -2.66 6.36
N VAL A 397 -14.82 -3.07 7.26
CA VAL A 397 -14.88 -2.69 8.67
C VAL A 397 -14.25 -1.31 8.81
N GLU A 398 -15.07 -0.29 8.99
CA GLU A 398 -14.64 1.06 9.34
C GLU A 398 -14.20 1.10 10.81
N PHE A 399 -12.95 1.51 11.05
CA PHE A 399 -12.43 1.70 12.40
C PHE A 399 -12.69 3.13 12.83
N ALA A 400 -13.39 3.31 13.93
CA ALA A 400 -13.50 4.60 14.58
C ALA A 400 -12.10 5.07 15.07
N ALA A 401 -11.75 6.31 14.79
CA ALA A 401 -10.50 6.92 15.24
C ALA A 401 -10.46 7.04 16.75
N ALA A 402 -9.31 6.69 17.37
CA ALA A 402 -9.12 6.80 18.80
C ALA A 402 -8.97 8.26 19.24
N PRO A 403 -9.61 8.71 20.32
CA PRO A 403 -9.42 10.05 20.88
C PRO A 403 -8.04 10.19 21.56
N ASP A 404 -7.49 11.41 21.53
CA ASP A 404 -6.24 11.78 22.19
C ASP A 404 -6.31 11.63 23.71
N SER A 405 -5.17 11.37 24.33
CA SER A 405 -4.94 11.02 25.72
C SER A 405 -5.10 12.18 26.71
N THR A 406 -6.30 12.68 26.83
CA THR A 406 -6.84 13.23 28.07
C THR A 406 -8.21 12.61 28.23
N ALA A 407 -8.31 11.64 29.12
CA ALA A 407 -9.42 10.78 29.49
C ALA A 407 -10.85 11.27 29.14
N SER A 408 -11.19 11.44 27.88
CA SER A 408 -12.58 11.51 27.46
C SER A 408 -13.02 10.12 27.04
N LYS A 409 -14.03 9.59 27.70
CA LYS A 409 -14.66 8.32 27.36
C LYS A 409 -15.01 8.35 25.87
N PRO A 410 -14.93 7.21 25.13
CA PRO A 410 -15.23 7.14 23.70
C PRO A 410 -16.65 7.61 23.34
N TRP A 411 -17.57 7.61 24.31
CA TRP A 411 -18.95 8.07 24.25
C TRP A 411 -19.36 8.67 25.59
N GLN A 412 -20.39 9.52 25.58
CA GLN A 412 -20.88 10.18 26.81
C GLN A 412 -21.67 9.21 27.68
N TRP A 413 -22.47 8.34 27.08
CA TRP A 413 -23.22 7.29 27.73
C TRP A 413 -23.26 6.02 26.88
N PHE A 414 -23.54 4.89 27.49
CA PHE A 414 -23.84 3.65 26.80
C PHE A 414 -24.92 2.85 27.50
N LYS A 415 -25.64 2.07 26.71
CA LYS A 415 -26.65 1.12 27.17
C LYS A 415 -26.32 -0.26 26.65
N TYR A 416 -26.22 -1.23 27.52
CA TYR A 416 -26.10 -2.64 27.13
C TYR A 416 -27.40 -3.09 26.48
N LEU A 417 -27.34 -3.70 25.29
CA LEU A 417 -28.48 -4.22 24.57
C LEU A 417 -28.58 -5.74 24.70
N ALA A 418 -27.52 -6.44 24.32
CA ALA A 418 -27.52 -7.91 24.30
C ALA A 418 -26.10 -8.48 24.12
N GLN A 419 -25.97 -9.78 24.37
CA GLN A 419 -24.86 -10.58 23.89
C GLN A 419 -25.35 -11.50 22.77
N THR A 420 -24.64 -11.51 21.64
CA THR A 420 -24.98 -12.40 20.51
C THR A 420 -24.67 -13.86 20.86
N THR A 421 -25.29 -14.80 20.14
CA THR A 421 -25.00 -16.25 20.28
C THR A 421 -23.53 -16.58 19.99
N THR A 422 -22.86 -15.77 19.17
CA THR A 422 -21.43 -15.86 18.86
C THR A 422 -20.54 -15.19 19.91
N GLY A 423 -21.13 -14.60 20.96
CA GLY A 423 -20.44 -14.06 22.12
C GLY A 423 -20.08 -12.58 22.04
N TYR A 424 -20.41 -11.84 20.96
CA TYR A 424 -20.17 -10.39 20.89
C TYR A 424 -21.15 -9.61 21.75
N LEU A 425 -20.70 -8.51 22.36
CA LEU A 425 -21.56 -7.59 23.09
C LEU A 425 -22.08 -6.51 22.14
N LEU A 426 -23.35 -6.17 22.26
CA LEU A 426 -23.99 -5.05 21.57
C LEU A 426 -24.34 -3.97 22.59
N ILE A 427 -23.87 -2.75 22.33
CA ILE A 427 -24.21 -1.58 23.14
C ILE A 427 -24.70 -0.45 22.25
N GLU A 428 -25.62 0.34 22.76
CA GLU A 428 -26.08 1.61 22.18
C GLU A 428 -25.35 2.76 22.86
N THR A 429 -24.97 3.76 22.09
CA THR A 429 -24.26 4.96 22.57
C THR A 429 -24.91 6.21 22.02
N ASP A 430 -24.52 7.37 22.53
CA ASP A 430 -24.92 8.70 22.00
C ASP A 430 -24.62 8.88 20.50
N ALA A 431 -23.65 8.17 19.97
CA ALA A 431 -23.20 8.30 18.59
C ALA A 431 -23.69 7.18 17.66
N GLY A 432 -24.18 6.05 18.20
CA GLY A 432 -24.66 4.90 17.40
C GLY A 432 -24.51 3.56 18.10
N LEU A 433 -24.46 2.49 17.32
CA LEU A 433 -24.35 1.11 17.78
C LEU A 433 -22.89 0.65 17.81
N VAL A 434 -22.48 -0.01 18.90
CA VAL A 434 -21.14 -0.56 19.05
C VAL A 434 -21.21 -2.07 19.28
N THR A 435 -20.45 -2.82 18.51
CA THR A 435 -20.25 -4.26 18.69
C THR A 435 -18.86 -4.49 19.27
N ILE A 436 -18.77 -5.16 20.43
CA ILE A 436 -17.51 -5.39 21.16
C ILE A 436 -17.18 -6.89 21.16
N HIS A 437 -15.91 -7.23 20.94
CA HIS A 437 -15.38 -8.57 21.11
C HIS A 437 -14.84 -8.76 22.54
N PRO A 438 -15.55 -9.46 23.46
CA PRO A 438 -15.20 -9.47 24.90
C PRO A 438 -13.80 -10.01 25.19
N ARG A 439 -13.36 -11.04 24.46
CA ARG A 439 -12.03 -11.61 24.62
C ARG A 439 -10.93 -10.59 24.27
N ALA A 440 -11.07 -9.90 23.12
CA ALA A 440 -10.11 -8.90 22.71
C ALA A 440 -10.11 -7.70 23.67
N ALA A 441 -11.28 -7.30 24.18
CA ALA A 441 -11.41 -6.27 25.21
C ALA A 441 -10.66 -6.66 26.50
N ARG A 442 -10.86 -7.89 27.01
CA ARG A 442 -10.12 -8.39 28.18
C ARG A 442 -8.61 -8.45 27.94
N GLU A 443 -8.17 -8.87 26.74
CA GLU A 443 -6.76 -8.91 26.37
C GLU A 443 -6.15 -7.48 26.43
N ARG A 444 -6.87 -6.48 25.93
CA ARG A 444 -6.43 -5.07 26.00
C ARG A 444 -6.37 -4.54 27.43
N ILE A 445 -7.40 -4.75 28.22
CA ILE A 445 -7.46 -4.31 29.61
C ILE A 445 -6.31 -4.93 30.41
N ALA A 446 -6.11 -6.23 30.30
CA ALA A 446 -5.02 -6.94 30.99
C ALA A 446 -3.65 -6.40 30.58
N TYR A 447 -3.44 -6.18 29.27
CA TYR A 447 -2.19 -5.64 28.75
C TYR A 447 -1.88 -4.24 29.30
N GLU A 448 -2.86 -3.33 29.35
CA GLU A 448 -2.63 -1.99 29.85
C GLU A 448 -2.46 -1.93 31.38
N ARG A 449 -3.11 -2.86 32.10
CA ARG A 449 -2.90 -3.04 33.55
C ARG A 449 -1.48 -3.53 33.85
N LEU A 450 -0.99 -4.52 33.11
CA LEU A 450 0.38 -5.05 33.29
C LEU A 450 1.48 -4.01 33.00
N LEU A 451 1.23 -3.10 32.05
CA LEU A 451 2.17 -2.03 31.74
C LEU A 451 1.99 -0.78 32.64
N GLY A 452 1.19 -0.85 33.70
CA GLY A 452 0.95 0.27 34.60
C GLY A 452 0.27 1.48 33.95
N ARG A 453 -0.39 1.28 32.80
CA ARG A 453 -1.09 2.37 32.08
C ARG A 453 -2.46 2.69 32.66
N ILE A 454 -3.02 1.77 33.43
CA ILE A 454 -4.27 1.92 34.18
C ILE A 454 -3.96 1.57 35.62
N PRO A 455 -4.42 2.37 36.62
CA PRO A 455 -4.29 2.03 38.03
C PRO A 455 -4.96 0.69 38.34
N SER A 456 -4.22 -0.27 38.82
CA SER A 456 -4.77 -1.56 39.23
C SER A 456 -3.76 -2.36 40.06
N ASP A 457 -4.26 -3.31 40.83
CA ASP A 457 -3.46 -4.28 41.58
C ASP A 457 -3.02 -5.48 40.71
N ALA A 458 -3.06 -5.34 39.39
CA ALA A 458 -2.81 -6.42 38.45
C ALA A 458 -1.41 -7.06 38.59
N THR A 459 -0.42 -6.25 39.00
CA THR A 459 0.96 -6.67 39.25
C THR A 459 1.21 -7.05 40.72
N THR A 460 0.19 -6.97 41.59
CA THR A 460 0.29 -7.43 42.98
C THR A 460 0.61 -8.91 43.01
N ARG A 461 1.64 -9.28 43.78
CA ARG A 461 2.10 -10.67 43.89
C ARG A 461 1.14 -11.50 44.70
N GLN A 462 0.67 -12.58 44.12
CA GLN A 462 -0.10 -13.61 44.80
C GLN A 462 0.78 -14.82 45.03
N PRO A 463 1.15 -15.13 46.29
CA PRO A 463 1.95 -16.33 46.58
C PRO A 463 1.14 -17.58 46.25
N LEU A 464 1.80 -18.58 45.69
CA LEU A 464 1.22 -19.89 45.47
C LEU A 464 1.25 -20.68 46.79
N LEU A 465 0.17 -21.41 47.07
CA LEU A 465 0.08 -22.26 48.26
C LEU A 465 1.13 -23.39 48.22
N ILE A 466 1.39 -23.89 47.02
CA ILE A 466 2.45 -24.89 46.74
C ILE A 466 3.23 -24.32 45.54
N PRO A 467 4.56 -24.17 45.67
CA PRO A 467 5.41 -23.76 44.55
C PRO A 467 5.28 -24.71 43.36
N GLU A 468 5.20 -24.16 42.18
CA GLU A 468 5.11 -24.92 40.92
C GLU A 468 6.48 -24.93 40.21
N THR A 469 6.81 -26.05 39.55
CA THR A 469 8.03 -26.12 38.75
C THR A 469 7.73 -26.17 37.28
N CYS A 470 8.54 -25.45 36.48
CA CYS A 470 8.43 -25.40 35.02
C CYS A 470 9.75 -25.84 34.40
N ARG A 471 9.73 -26.94 33.68
CA ARG A 471 10.90 -27.43 32.94
C ARG A 471 10.84 -26.94 31.51
N LEU A 472 11.95 -26.40 30.99
CA LEU A 472 12.04 -25.81 29.66
C LEU A 472 13.25 -26.38 28.90
N ALA A 473 13.23 -26.26 27.57
CA ALA A 473 14.41 -26.54 26.76
C ALA A 473 15.55 -25.55 27.11
N PRO A 474 16.84 -25.95 27.03
CA PRO A 474 17.96 -25.08 27.44
C PRO A 474 17.98 -23.69 26.80
N ALA A 475 17.59 -23.59 25.53
CA ALA A 475 17.50 -22.32 24.83
C ALA A 475 16.38 -21.40 25.36
N ASP A 476 15.25 -21.99 25.76
CA ASP A 476 14.10 -21.27 26.32
C ASP A 476 14.38 -20.89 27.78
N PHE A 477 15.08 -21.73 28.52
CA PHE A 477 15.54 -21.44 29.86
C PHE A 477 16.45 -20.19 29.87
N ALA A 478 17.48 -20.15 29.01
CA ALA A 478 18.37 -18.99 28.90
C ALA A 478 17.64 -17.69 28.54
N ARG A 479 16.64 -17.76 27.63
CA ARG A 479 15.84 -16.60 27.26
C ARG A 479 14.98 -16.10 28.42
N LEU A 480 14.31 -17.00 29.11
CA LEU A 480 13.46 -16.65 30.25
C LEU A 480 14.30 -16.13 31.42
N GLN A 481 15.51 -16.70 31.67
CA GLN A 481 16.44 -16.23 32.66
C GLN A 481 16.85 -14.76 32.42
N ALA A 482 17.07 -14.37 31.17
CA ALA A 482 17.37 -12.99 30.81
C ALA A 482 16.15 -12.05 30.96
N ALA A 483 14.94 -12.59 31.11
CA ALA A 483 13.71 -11.84 31.28
C ALA A 483 13.21 -11.80 32.75
N LEU A 484 13.87 -12.48 33.68
CA LEU A 484 13.48 -12.52 35.11
C LEU A 484 13.26 -11.14 35.73
N PRO A 485 14.09 -10.10 35.49
CA PRO A 485 13.87 -8.78 36.05
C PRO A 485 12.51 -8.20 35.64
N VAL A 486 12.15 -8.32 34.36
CA VAL A 486 10.86 -7.82 33.84
C VAL A 486 9.68 -8.61 34.40
N LEU A 487 9.84 -9.93 34.53
CA LEU A 487 8.81 -10.78 35.16
C LEU A 487 8.59 -10.43 36.62
N ALA A 488 9.66 -10.10 37.36
CA ALA A 488 9.56 -9.65 38.73
C ALA A 488 8.82 -8.32 38.89
N GLU A 489 9.02 -7.38 37.99
CA GLU A 489 8.26 -6.12 37.92
C GLU A 489 6.77 -6.35 37.61
N MET A 490 6.46 -7.39 36.84
CA MET A 490 5.08 -7.80 36.53
C MET A 490 4.41 -8.66 37.60
N GLY A 491 5.07 -8.88 38.75
CA GLY A 491 4.48 -9.56 39.90
C GLY A 491 4.75 -11.06 39.98
N PHE A 492 5.68 -11.61 39.18
CA PHE A 492 6.14 -12.98 39.36
C PHE A 492 7.26 -13.06 40.39
N THR A 493 7.33 -14.20 41.12
CA THR A 493 8.51 -14.62 41.88
C THR A 493 8.94 -15.95 41.33
N ILE A 494 10.06 -15.93 40.60
CA ILE A 494 10.59 -17.10 39.88
C ILE A 494 12.07 -17.21 40.15
N GLU A 495 12.51 -18.42 40.51
CA GLU A 495 13.91 -18.72 40.79
C GLU A 495 14.39 -19.91 39.93
N PRO A 496 15.63 -19.88 39.42
CA PRO A 496 16.21 -21.03 38.79
C PRO A 496 16.34 -22.21 39.78
N PHE A 497 15.87 -23.38 39.37
CA PHE A 497 15.92 -24.61 40.17
C PHE A 497 16.53 -25.75 39.34
N GLY A 498 17.86 -25.79 39.31
CA GLY A 498 18.60 -26.72 38.44
C GLY A 498 18.99 -26.13 37.09
N GLN A 499 19.33 -27.00 36.12
CA GLN A 499 19.90 -26.59 34.84
C GLN A 499 18.85 -26.17 33.78
N ASP A 500 17.62 -26.67 33.91
CA ASP A 500 16.54 -26.51 32.88
C ASP A 500 15.15 -26.24 33.51
N THR A 501 15.08 -25.95 34.80
CA THR A 501 13.83 -25.85 35.55
C THR A 501 13.79 -24.52 36.31
N PHE A 502 12.60 -23.88 36.33
CA PHE A 502 12.29 -22.76 37.20
C PHE A 502 11.31 -23.18 38.27
N LYS A 503 11.50 -22.65 39.48
CA LYS A 503 10.54 -22.70 40.58
C LYS A 503 9.75 -21.40 40.61
N ILE A 504 8.42 -21.49 40.71
CA ILE A 504 7.50 -20.38 40.75
C ILE A 504 6.88 -20.32 42.15
N ASP A 505 7.15 -19.27 42.88
CA ASP A 505 6.65 -19.08 44.25
C ASP A 505 5.46 -18.11 44.28
N ALA A 506 5.39 -17.14 43.34
CA ALA A 506 4.28 -16.21 43.23
C ALA A 506 3.99 -15.80 41.78
N VAL A 507 2.75 -15.45 41.52
CA VAL A 507 2.28 -14.96 40.23
C VAL A 507 1.53 -13.63 40.38
N PRO A 508 1.36 -12.83 39.32
CA PRO A 508 0.48 -11.67 39.36
C PRO A 508 -0.96 -12.05 39.71
N GLN A 509 -1.61 -11.30 40.57
CA GLN A 509 -3.00 -11.52 40.99
C GLN A 509 -3.97 -11.59 39.80
N LEU A 510 -3.66 -10.88 38.71
CA LEU A 510 -4.41 -10.92 37.44
C LEU A 510 -4.56 -12.34 36.90
N LEU A 511 -3.60 -13.23 37.09
CA LEU A 511 -3.60 -14.57 36.51
C LEU A 511 -4.57 -15.55 37.22
N GLY A 512 -4.93 -15.26 38.47
CA GLY A 512 -5.93 -16.03 39.19
C GLY A 512 -5.64 -17.54 39.24
N LYS A 513 -6.51 -18.34 38.61
CA LYS A 513 -6.43 -19.82 38.62
C LYS A 513 -5.71 -20.43 37.42
N LEU A 514 -5.04 -19.61 36.61
CA LEU A 514 -4.33 -20.12 35.42
C LEU A 514 -3.03 -20.84 35.84
N ALA A 515 -2.69 -21.92 35.14
CA ALA A 515 -1.49 -22.73 35.43
C ALA A 515 -0.21 -21.91 35.14
N PRO A 516 0.60 -21.57 36.17
CA PRO A 516 1.79 -20.74 36.04
C PRO A 516 2.84 -21.29 35.07
N ALA A 517 3.10 -22.60 35.10
CA ALA A 517 4.05 -23.25 34.21
C ALA A 517 3.68 -23.14 32.74
N ALA A 518 2.38 -23.25 32.39
CA ALA A 518 1.92 -23.11 31.02
C ALA A 518 2.10 -21.68 30.48
N ILE A 519 1.93 -20.68 31.36
CA ILE A 519 2.14 -19.27 31.02
C ILE A 519 3.62 -19.01 30.74
N LEU A 520 4.53 -19.47 31.60
CA LEU A 520 5.96 -19.34 31.40
C LEU A 520 6.44 -20.03 30.12
N ALA A 521 5.95 -21.22 29.82
CA ALA A 521 6.24 -21.91 28.57
C ALA A 521 5.77 -21.11 27.34
N THR A 522 4.62 -20.44 27.44
CA THR A 522 4.11 -19.58 26.38
C THR A 522 4.97 -18.32 26.21
N ILE A 523 5.37 -17.66 27.31
CA ILE A 523 6.26 -16.50 27.29
C ILE A 523 7.61 -16.88 26.66
N ALA A 524 8.20 -18.02 27.04
CA ALA A 524 9.47 -18.49 26.50
C ALA A 524 9.41 -18.72 24.97
N ARG A 525 8.30 -19.27 24.49
CA ARG A 525 8.05 -19.48 23.05
C ARG A 525 7.90 -18.14 22.31
N ASP A 526 7.11 -17.22 22.85
CA ASP A 526 6.89 -15.90 22.23
C ASP A 526 8.21 -15.09 22.21
N LEU A 527 9.06 -15.22 23.22
CA LEU A 527 10.42 -14.63 23.25
C LEU A 527 11.32 -15.24 22.15
N ALA A 528 11.13 -16.53 21.82
CA ALA A 528 11.86 -17.19 20.74
C ALA A 528 11.43 -16.68 19.35
N GLU A 529 10.12 -16.48 19.14
CA GLU A 529 9.54 -16.01 17.87
C GLU A 529 9.83 -14.51 17.60
N GLY A 530 10.02 -13.73 18.65
CA GLY A 530 10.26 -12.29 18.58
C GLY A 530 11.58 -11.85 17.94
N GLY A 531 12.52 -12.76 17.69
CA GLY A 531 13.77 -12.56 16.95
C GLY A 531 14.81 -11.69 17.68
N THR A 532 16.09 -11.88 17.38
CA THR A 532 17.24 -11.15 17.96
C THR A 532 17.39 -9.70 17.47
N ALA A 533 16.58 -9.26 16.53
CA ALA A 533 16.73 -7.96 15.86
C ALA A 533 16.24 -6.74 16.68
N ARG A 534 15.53 -6.95 17.79
CA ARG A 534 15.04 -5.88 18.67
C ARG A 534 15.44 -6.13 20.11
N SER A 535 16.49 -5.50 20.59
CA SER A 535 17.13 -5.77 21.89
C SER A 535 16.86 -4.72 22.98
N GLY A 536 15.71 -4.06 23.01
CA GLY A 536 15.37 -3.08 24.04
C GLY A 536 14.62 -3.69 25.24
N ALA A 537 14.87 -3.21 26.49
CA ALA A 537 14.14 -3.64 27.70
C ALA A 537 12.63 -3.44 27.54
N ARG A 538 12.20 -2.31 27.02
CA ARG A 538 10.78 -1.96 26.78
C ARG A 538 10.09 -2.92 25.79
N TRP A 539 10.80 -3.41 24.79
CA TRP A 539 10.25 -4.39 23.85
C TRP A 539 9.95 -5.74 24.52
N ARG A 540 10.85 -6.18 25.41
CA ARG A 540 10.64 -7.42 26.18
C ARG A 540 9.43 -7.28 27.12
N GLU A 541 9.32 -6.15 27.79
CA GLU A 541 8.18 -5.81 28.65
C GLU A 541 6.86 -5.91 27.88
N GLU A 542 6.75 -5.24 26.73
CA GLU A 542 5.56 -5.29 25.89
C GLU A 542 5.22 -6.70 25.38
N LEU A 543 6.23 -7.50 25.01
CA LEU A 543 6.05 -8.86 24.53
C LEU A 543 5.53 -9.78 25.65
N ILE A 544 6.15 -9.71 26.83
CA ILE A 544 5.73 -10.48 28.00
C ILE A 544 4.32 -10.10 28.42
N ALA A 545 4.01 -8.80 28.50
CA ALA A 545 2.68 -8.31 28.80
C ALA A 545 1.63 -8.82 27.78
N LYS A 546 1.96 -8.86 26.47
CA LYS A 546 1.09 -9.43 25.43
C LYS A 546 0.82 -10.92 25.64
N SER A 547 1.85 -11.69 25.98
CA SER A 547 1.74 -13.14 26.21
C SER A 547 0.87 -13.45 27.42
N ILE A 548 1.05 -12.70 28.52
CA ILE A 548 0.25 -12.82 29.74
C ILE A 548 -1.21 -12.43 29.47
N ALA A 549 -1.44 -11.29 28.83
CA ALA A 549 -2.79 -10.78 28.54
C ALA A 549 -3.57 -11.76 27.65
N ARG A 550 -2.93 -12.37 26.64
CA ARG A 550 -3.51 -13.39 25.77
C ARG A 550 -3.93 -14.63 26.56
N SER A 551 -3.11 -15.08 27.48
CA SER A 551 -3.41 -16.24 28.33
C SER A 551 -4.56 -15.95 29.31
N TYR A 552 -4.63 -14.71 29.83
CA TYR A 552 -5.70 -14.25 30.71
C TYR A 552 -7.04 -14.13 30.02
N ALA A 553 -7.10 -13.70 28.77
CA ALA A 553 -8.35 -13.37 28.07
C ALA A 553 -9.36 -14.54 27.95
N GLY A 554 -8.91 -15.79 28.09
CA GLY A 554 -9.73 -17.00 28.16
C GLY A 554 -10.61 -17.25 26.92
N THR A 555 -11.59 -18.15 27.08
CA THR A 555 -12.64 -18.43 26.08
C THR A 555 -13.84 -17.50 26.29
N ALA A 556 -14.60 -17.21 25.23
CA ALA A 556 -15.82 -16.43 25.30
C ALA A 556 -16.85 -17.18 26.18
N THR A 557 -17.20 -16.60 27.34
CA THR A 557 -18.21 -17.13 28.24
C THR A 557 -19.43 -16.20 28.20
N ALA A 558 -20.62 -16.74 28.35
CA ALA A 558 -21.83 -15.93 28.52
C ALA A 558 -21.63 -14.99 29.70
N MET A 559 -21.94 -13.71 29.49
CA MET A 559 -21.75 -12.65 30.48
C MET A 559 -23.09 -12.17 31.00
N THR A 560 -23.14 -11.84 32.29
CA THR A 560 -24.26 -11.10 32.86
C THR A 560 -24.23 -9.65 32.37
N GLU A 561 -25.35 -8.96 32.41
CA GLU A 561 -25.41 -7.53 32.06
C GLU A 561 -24.41 -6.69 32.91
N ALA A 562 -24.36 -6.96 34.21
CA ALA A 562 -23.40 -6.29 35.11
C ALA A 562 -21.95 -6.53 34.70
N GLY A 563 -21.58 -7.77 34.34
CA GLY A 563 -20.24 -8.10 33.85
C GLY A 563 -19.92 -7.47 32.50
N ALA A 564 -20.92 -7.36 31.62
CA ALA A 564 -20.75 -6.68 30.33
C ALA A 564 -20.54 -5.15 30.53
N ARG A 565 -21.30 -4.51 31.42
CA ARG A 565 -21.12 -3.08 31.77
C ARG A 565 -19.74 -2.82 32.35
N GLN A 566 -19.31 -3.64 33.31
CA GLN A 566 -17.97 -3.53 33.90
C GLN A 566 -16.87 -3.66 32.85
N LEU A 567 -16.97 -4.64 31.93
CA LEU A 567 -16.01 -4.82 30.86
C LEU A 567 -15.91 -3.58 29.94
N VAL A 568 -17.05 -2.98 29.62
CA VAL A 568 -17.11 -1.78 28.77
C VAL A 568 -16.48 -0.58 29.50
N GLU A 569 -16.78 -0.39 30.78
CA GLU A 569 -16.19 0.68 31.60
C GLU A 569 -14.68 0.55 31.73
N GLU A 570 -14.18 -0.67 31.99
CA GLU A 570 -12.77 -0.98 32.05
C GLU A 570 -12.08 -0.77 30.68
N LEU A 571 -12.72 -1.15 29.59
CA LEU A 571 -12.22 -0.91 28.24
C LEU A 571 -12.13 0.58 27.93
N CYS A 572 -13.12 1.37 28.34
CA CYS A 572 -13.12 2.82 28.16
C CYS A 572 -12.03 3.53 28.98
N ALA A 573 -11.56 2.92 30.06
CA ALA A 573 -10.44 3.42 30.86
C ALA A 573 -9.07 3.16 30.20
N CYS A 574 -9.02 2.29 29.19
CA CYS A 574 -7.79 2.03 28.45
C CYS A 574 -7.36 3.23 27.60
N LYS A 575 -6.04 3.43 27.43
CA LYS A 575 -5.50 4.45 26.51
C LYS A 575 -5.85 4.16 25.05
N MET A 576 -6.02 2.88 24.71
CA MET A 576 -6.30 2.42 23.35
C MET A 576 -7.46 1.41 23.32
N PRO A 577 -8.70 1.82 23.60
CA PRO A 577 -9.83 0.91 23.72
C PRO A 577 -10.26 0.23 22.41
N TYR A 578 -9.84 0.76 21.26
CA TYR A 578 -10.33 0.36 19.93
C TYR A 578 -9.68 -0.88 19.36
N VAL A 579 -8.47 -1.21 19.79
CA VAL A 579 -7.67 -2.33 19.24
C VAL A 579 -7.06 -3.19 20.33
N ASP A 580 -6.88 -4.47 20.04
CA ASP A 580 -6.16 -5.42 20.90
C ASP A 580 -4.63 -5.11 20.91
N PRO A 581 -3.82 -5.76 21.74
CA PRO A 581 -2.37 -5.54 21.76
C PRO A 581 -1.64 -5.89 20.46
N ARG A 582 -2.31 -6.55 19.50
CA ARG A 582 -1.80 -6.91 18.16
C ARG A 582 -2.28 -5.96 17.07
N GLY A 583 -3.11 -4.95 17.42
CA GLY A 583 -3.67 -4.00 16.46
C GLY A 583 -4.95 -4.48 15.77
N LYS A 584 -5.56 -5.59 16.21
CA LYS A 584 -6.87 -6.03 15.70
C LYS A 584 -7.99 -5.31 16.45
N PRO A 585 -9.15 -5.05 15.81
CA PRO A 585 -10.23 -4.32 16.45
C PRO A 585 -10.82 -5.05 17.66
N ASN A 586 -11.01 -4.31 18.76
CA ASN A 586 -11.77 -4.72 19.92
C ASN A 586 -13.26 -4.46 19.76
N LEU A 587 -13.58 -3.38 19.06
CA LEU A 587 -14.94 -2.91 18.85
C LEU A 587 -15.14 -2.42 17.42
N ILE A 588 -16.38 -2.51 16.96
CA ILE A 588 -16.85 -1.99 15.68
C ILE A 588 -17.97 -1.00 15.98
N PHE A 589 -17.84 0.21 15.47
CA PHE A 589 -18.81 1.27 15.63
C PHE A 589 -19.59 1.47 14.32
N THR A 590 -20.92 1.61 14.44
CA THR A 590 -21.81 1.96 13.33
C THR A 590 -22.63 3.18 13.74
N SER A 591 -22.38 4.32 13.11
CA SER A 591 -23.09 5.55 13.44
C SER A 591 -24.57 5.47 13.10
N THR A 592 -25.40 6.27 13.80
CA THR A 592 -26.84 6.38 13.52
C THR A 592 -27.09 6.81 12.07
N ARG A 593 -26.26 7.72 11.54
CA ARG A 593 -26.33 8.18 10.15
C ARG A 593 -25.98 7.05 9.17
N GLU A 594 -25.00 6.23 9.47
CA GLU A 594 -24.65 5.06 8.64
C GLU A 594 -25.77 4.02 8.64
N LEU A 595 -26.42 3.79 9.78
CA LEU A 595 -27.59 2.92 9.85
C LEU A 595 -28.73 3.47 9.00
N ALA A 596 -29.06 4.79 9.10
CA ALA A 596 -30.09 5.41 8.28
C ALA A 596 -29.80 5.25 6.78
N ARG A 597 -28.56 5.51 6.35
CA ARG A 597 -28.13 5.34 4.95
C ARG A 597 -28.27 3.88 4.47
N LYS A 598 -27.89 2.90 5.31
CA LYS A 598 -28.02 1.46 4.96
C LYS A 598 -29.48 1.03 4.81
N PHE A 599 -30.41 1.71 5.46
CA PHE A 599 -31.84 1.46 5.34
C PHE A 599 -32.52 2.37 4.29
N ALA A 600 -31.74 3.17 3.53
CA ALA A 600 -32.25 4.16 2.57
C ALA A 600 -33.34 5.08 3.17
N ARG A 601 -33.16 5.51 4.41
CA ARG A 601 -34.02 6.43 5.17
C ARG A 601 -33.15 7.60 5.66
N ASP A 602 -32.87 8.54 4.75
CA ASP A 602 -32.25 9.83 5.08
C ASP A 602 -33.33 10.81 5.52
#